data_2c3a7da7b17800d2a8a8e7e9502761f0
#
_entry.id   2c3a7da7b17800d2a8a8e7e9502761f0
#
_cell.length_a   1.000
_cell.length_b   1.000
_cell.length_c   1.000
_cell.angle_alpha   90.00
_cell.angle_beta   90.00
_cell.angle_gamma   90.00
#
_symmetry.space_group_name_H-M   'P 1'
#
loop_
_entity.id
_entity.type
_entity.pdbx_description
1 polymer ?
#
loop_
_entity_poly.entity_id
_entity_poly.type
_entity_poly.pdbx_seq_one_letter_code
_entity_poly.pdbx_strand_id
1 'polypeptide(L)'
;MGKARSYEIIEYRKKIMDEICQSQELVKLLGCANEKHPEDIIPYKWSFPHEYIPDTIAETDKFINFEISAALDTRNNVYKDLTIYFFVVCHEDVIRYKDKGINYLWYDKVTCELDNIFSEKNILGVGKTYLVSNVPY
;
A
#
# COMPACT_ATOMS: atom_id res chain seq x y z
N MET A 1 7.39 -27.50 15.70
CA MET A 1 6.06 -27.06 15.31
C MET A 1 6.13 -25.69 14.64
N GLY A 2 5.65 -25.55 13.44
CA GLY A 2 5.66 -24.29 12.73
C GLY A 2 4.58 -23.34 13.20
N LYS A 3 4.67 -22.10 12.75
CA LYS A 3 3.64 -21.09 12.97
C LYS A 3 2.35 -21.48 12.25
N ALA A 4 1.22 -20.99 12.73
CA ALA A 4 -0.04 -21.10 12.01
C ALA A 4 0.10 -20.38 10.66
N ARG A 5 -0.56 -20.88 9.62
CA ARG A 5 -0.49 -20.26 8.27
C ARG A 5 -0.98 -18.80 8.28
N SER A 6 -1.99 -18.50 9.09
CA SER A 6 -2.49 -17.13 9.23
C SER A 6 -1.43 -16.16 9.75
N TYR A 7 -0.41 -16.65 10.44
CA TYR A 7 0.68 -15.81 10.94
C TYR A 7 1.47 -15.18 9.79
N GLU A 8 1.57 -15.86 8.66
CA GLU A 8 2.27 -15.34 7.48
C GLU A 8 1.60 -14.05 6.98
N ILE A 9 0.28 -13.96 7.07
CA ILE A 9 -0.46 -12.75 6.68
C ILE A 9 -0.04 -11.56 7.53
N ILE A 10 0.16 -11.76 8.82
CA ILE A 10 0.65 -10.71 9.73
C ILE A 10 2.02 -10.22 9.27
N GLU A 11 2.92 -11.14 8.92
CA GLU A 11 4.25 -10.79 8.45
C GLU A 11 4.21 -10.04 7.12
N TYR A 12 3.32 -10.43 6.20
CA TYR A 12 3.16 -9.76 4.92
C TYR A 12 2.62 -8.34 5.10
N ARG A 13 1.63 -8.15 5.98
CA ARG A 13 1.11 -6.80 6.28
C ARG A 13 2.22 -5.90 6.83
N LYS A 14 3.03 -6.42 7.72
CA LYS A 14 4.15 -5.67 8.28
C LYS A 14 5.15 -5.28 7.20
N LYS A 15 5.52 -6.22 6.32
CA LYS A 15 6.45 -5.95 5.24
C LYS A 15 5.94 -4.90 4.27
N ILE A 16 4.67 -4.98 3.89
CA ILE A 16 4.06 -3.99 3.00
C ILE A 16 4.09 -2.60 3.64
N MET A 17 3.71 -2.52 4.91
CA MET A 17 3.75 -1.24 5.64
C MET A 17 5.17 -0.69 5.72
N ASP A 18 6.16 -1.54 6.01
CA ASP A 18 7.56 -1.13 6.06
C ASP A 18 8.02 -0.57 4.71
N GLU A 19 7.66 -1.21 3.60
CA GLU A 19 8.01 -0.74 2.26
C GLU A 19 7.38 0.62 1.96
N ILE A 20 6.13 0.83 2.36
CA ILE A 20 5.47 2.13 2.19
C ILE A 20 6.21 3.21 2.98
N CYS A 21 6.54 2.93 4.24
CA CYS A 21 7.19 3.90 5.12
C CYS A 21 8.64 4.18 4.72
N GLN A 22 9.31 3.26 4.03
CA GLN A 22 10.68 3.41 3.57
C GLN A 22 10.77 4.09 2.20
N SER A 23 9.69 4.16 1.46
CA SER A 23 9.67 4.80 0.16
C SER A 23 9.67 6.33 0.31
N GLN A 24 10.74 6.98 -0.11
CA GLN A 24 10.84 8.43 -0.05
C GLN A 24 9.73 9.10 -0.85
N GLU A 25 9.40 8.56 -2.01
CA GLU A 25 8.34 9.12 -2.87
C GLU A 25 6.95 8.99 -2.24
N LEU A 26 6.63 7.83 -1.66
CA LEU A 26 5.34 7.65 -0.99
C LEU A 26 5.22 8.52 0.26
N VAL A 27 6.31 8.62 1.03
CA VAL A 27 6.36 9.50 2.21
C VAL A 27 6.11 10.95 1.80
N LYS A 28 6.71 11.40 0.70
CA LYS A 28 6.50 12.73 0.14
C LYS A 28 5.06 12.92 -0.33
N LEU A 29 4.50 11.94 -1.03
CA LEU A 29 3.12 11.98 -1.52
C LEU A 29 2.11 12.05 -0.37
N LEU A 30 2.42 11.46 0.78
CA LEU A 30 1.58 11.53 1.98
C LEU A 30 1.82 12.80 2.81
N GLY A 31 2.70 13.69 2.36
CA GLY A 31 2.99 14.93 3.06
C GLY A 31 3.88 14.77 4.30
N CYS A 32 4.61 13.67 4.39
CA CYS A 32 5.45 13.35 5.56
C CYS A 32 6.95 13.48 5.28
N ALA A 33 7.33 14.19 4.21
CA ALA A 33 8.74 14.31 3.81
C ALA A 33 9.64 14.95 4.87
N ASN A 34 9.08 15.80 5.74
CA ASN A 34 9.83 16.47 6.80
C ASN A 34 9.87 15.70 8.11
N GLU A 35 9.22 14.54 8.16
CA GLU A 35 9.20 13.71 9.36
C GLU A 35 10.48 12.88 9.46
N LYS A 36 11.09 12.85 10.66
CA LYS A 36 12.29 12.06 10.90
C LYS A 36 12.01 10.57 10.95
N HIS A 37 10.83 10.22 11.45
CA HIS A 37 10.39 8.83 11.63
C HIS A 37 9.02 8.61 11.02
N PRO A 38 8.93 8.56 9.67
CA PRO A 38 7.65 8.33 8.99
C PRO A 38 6.96 7.04 9.45
N GLU A 39 7.75 6.03 9.83
CA GLU A 39 7.25 4.74 10.30
C GLU A 39 6.44 4.84 11.59
N ASP A 40 6.59 5.94 12.34
CA ASP A 40 5.82 6.20 13.57
C ASP A 40 4.56 7.04 13.29
N ILE A 41 4.51 7.72 12.14
CA ILE A 41 3.45 8.67 11.80
C ILE A 41 2.45 8.06 10.81
N ILE A 42 2.94 7.40 9.78
CA ILE A 42 2.12 6.93 8.65
C ILE A 42 1.15 5.82 9.03
N PRO A 43 1.57 4.75 9.78
CA PRO A 43 0.65 3.67 10.10
C PRO A 43 -0.56 4.15 10.91
N TYR A 44 -1.76 3.73 10.46
CA TYR A 44 -3.06 4.04 11.07
C TYR A 44 -3.43 5.53 11.08
N LYS A 45 -2.70 6.34 10.33
CA LYS A 45 -3.07 7.73 10.09
C LYS A 45 -3.23 8.01 8.60
N TRP A 46 -2.26 7.58 7.80
CA TRP A 46 -2.26 7.79 6.35
C TRP A 46 -2.19 6.48 5.57
N SER A 47 -1.93 5.37 6.25
CA SER A 47 -1.90 4.05 5.65
C SER A 47 -2.43 3.02 6.63
N PHE A 48 -3.51 2.34 6.27
CA PHE A 48 -4.14 1.32 7.09
C PHE A 48 -3.86 -0.05 6.47
N PRO A 49 -3.41 -1.04 7.26
CA PRO A 49 -3.14 -2.39 6.76
C PRO A 49 -4.42 -3.22 6.60
N HIS A 50 -5.51 -2.56 6.20
CA HIS A 50 -6.80 -3.16 5.91
C HIS A 50 -7.62 -2.18 5.06
N GLU A 51 -8.71 -2.67 4.48
CA GLU A 51 -9.63 -1.79 3.77
C GLU A 51 -10.20 -0.75 4.75
N TYR A 52 -10.03 0.51 4.40
CA TYR A 52 -10.53 1.62 5.20
C TYR A 52 -10.93 2.77 4.28
N ILE A 53 -12.21 3.06 4.29
CA ILE A 53 -12.77 4.22 3.59
C ILE A 53 -13.60 4.96 4.63
N PRO A 54 -13.16 6.15 5.09
CA PRO A 54 -13.91 6.89 6.12
C PRO A 54 -15.23 7.42 5.55
N ASP A 55 -16.22 7.52 6.41
CA ASP A 55 -17.54 8.08 6.05
C ASP A 55 -17.41 9.55 5.62
N THR A 56 -16.51 10.27 6.26
CA THR A 56 -16.22 11.67 5.94
C THR A 56 -14.74 11.82 5.69
N ILE A 57 -14.38 12.39 4.53
CA ILE A 57 -12.99 12.64 4.15
C ILE A 57 -12.72 14.13 4.33
N ALA A 58 -11.78 14.50 5.20
CA ALA A 58 -11.37 15.86 5.41
C ALA A 58 -10.57 16.40 4.22
N GLU A 59 -10.53 17.71 4.05
CA GLU A 59 -9.92 18.39 2.90
C GLU A 59 -8.46 18.03 2.66
N THR A 60 -7.75 17.62 3.72
CA THR A 60 -6.33 17.25 3.63
C THR A 60 -6.09 15.74 3.65
N ASP A 61 -7.16 14.94 3.69
CA ASP A 61 -7.02 13.50 3.85
C ASP A 61 -6.53 12.82 2.58
N LYS A 62 -5.52 11.98 2.77
CA LYS A 62 -4.91 11.13 1.75
C LYS A 62 -4.57 9.80 2.40
N PHE A 63 -4.97 8.70 1.78
CA PHE A 63 -4.74 7.38 2.35
C PHE A 63 -4.19 6.44 1.31
N ILE A 64 -3.22 5.61 1.71
CA ILE A 64 -2.75 4.46 0.95
C ILE A 64 -3.00 3.24 1.83
N ASN A 65 -4.13 2.60 1.63
CA ASN A 65 -4.56 1.46 2.41
C ASN A 65 -4.36 0.17 1.62
N PHE A 66 -4.23 -0.94 2.30
CA PHE A 66 -4.07 -2.21 1.62
C PHE A 66 -4.75 -3.35 2.37
N GLU A 67 -5.14 -4.37 1.62
CA GLU A 67 -5.70 -5.61 2.13
C GLU A 67 -5.05 -6.78 1.41
N ILE A 68 -4.93 -7.90 2.10
CA ILE A 68 -4.35 -9.12 1.55
C ILE A 68 -5.45 -10.18 1.47
N SER A 69 -5.59 -10.77 0.29
CA SER A 69 -6.42 -11.94 0.08
C SER A 69 -5.52 -13.11 -0.26
N ALA A 70 -5.76 -14.24 0.40
CA ALA A 70 -4.95 -15.43 0.20
C ALA A 70 -5.84 -16.64 0.06
N ALA A 71 -5.56 -17.48 -0.94
CA ALA A 71 -6.20 -18.76 -1.13
C ALA A 71 -5.23 -19.87 -0.70
N LEU A 72 -5.69 -20.76 0.18
CA LEU A 72 -4.89 -21.86 0.67
C LEU A 72 -5.03 -23.06 -0.29
N ASP A 73 -3.90 -23.62 -0.70
CA ASP A 73 -3.90 -24.89 -1.40
C ASP A 73 -4.03 -26.00 -0.36
N THR A 74 -5.20 -26.64 -0.34
CA THR A 74 -5.52 -27.67 0.65
C THR A 74 -4.66 -28.93 0.54
N ARG A 75 -4.07 -29.19 -0.64
CA ARG A 75 -3.21 -30.35 -0.85
C ARG A 75 -1.86 -30.20 -0.19
N ASN A 76 -1.29 -28.97 -0.26
CA ASN A 76 0.05 -28.68 0.23
C ASN A 76 0.04 -27.87 1.53
N ASN A 77 -1.12 -27.45 1.97
CA ASN A 77 -1.31 -26.63 3.16
C ASN A 77 -0.46 -25.34 3.13
N VAL A 78 -0.33 -24.75 1.94
CA VAL A 78 0.38 -23.48 1.71
C VAL A 78 -0.52 -22.51 0.96
N TYR A 79 -0.25 -21.23 1.07
CA TYR A 79 -1.00 -20.23 0.31
C TYR A 79 -0.62 -20.33 -1.16
N LYS A 80 -1.60 -20.53 -2.02
CA LYS A 80 -1.44 -20.69 -3.46
C LYS A 80 -1.36 -19.35 -4.17
N ASP A 81 -2.33 -18.47 -3.87
CA ASP A 81 -2.42 -17.17 -4.50
C ASP A 81 -2.52 -16.11 -3.42
N LEU A 82 -1.64 -15.13 -3.51
CA LEU A 82 -1.68 -13.94 -2.67
C LEU A 82 -2.02 -12.74 -3.55
N THR A 83 -3.05 -12.00 -3.19
CA THR A 83 -3.41 -10.77 -3.87
C THR A 83 -3.35 -9.62 -2.89
N ILE A 84 -2.61 -8.57 -3.25
CA ILE A 84 -2.57 -7.35 -2.47
C ILE A 84 -3.46 -6.33 -3.16
N TYR A 85 -4.45 -5.83 -2.44
CA TYR A 85 -5.33 -4.77 -2.92
C TYR A 85 -4.88 -3.47 -2.27
N PHE A 86 -4.54 -2.48 -3.09
CA PHE A 86 -4.26 -1.15 -2.61
C PHE A 86 -5.45 -0.25 -2.88
N PHE A 87 -5.90 0.43 -1.83
CA PHE A 87 -7.00 1.40 -1.90
C PHE A 87 -6.39 2.78 -1.70
N VAL A 88 -6.33 3.55 -2.77
CA VAL A 88 -5.73 4.87 -2.76
C VAL A 88 -6.87 5.89 -2.75
N VAL A 89 -7.02 6.61 -1.66
CA VAL A 89 -8.15 7.51 -1.42
C VAL A 89 -7.64 8.89 -1.05
N CYS A 90 -8.22 9.93 -1.63
CA CYS A 90 -7.91 11.30 -1.24
C CYS A 90 -9.15 12.19 -1.42
N HIS A 91 -9.15 13.30 -0.68
CA HIS A 91 -10.15 14.35 -0.87
C HIS A 91 -9.91 15.04 -2.20
N GLU A 92 -10.99 15.54 -2.82
CA GLU A 92 -10.92 16.24 -4.10
C GLU A 92 -9.97 17.43 -4.07
N ASP A 93 -9.90 18.15 -2.95
CA ASP A 93 -9.04 19.33 -2.80
C ASP A 93 -7.54 19.02 -2.88
N VAL A 94 -7.14 17.78 -2.64
CA VAL A 94 -5.72 17.35 -2.68
C VAL A 94 -5.44 16.41 -3.85
N ILE A 95 -6.37 16.28 -4.78
CA ILE A 95 -6.23 15.35 -5.91
C ILE A 95 -5.16 15.81 -6.90
N ARG A 96 -4.89 17.12 -6.98
CA ARG A 96 -3.89 17.66 -7.88
C ARG A 96 -2.51 17.58 -7.24
N TYR A 97 -1.55 17.08 -7.98
CA TYR A 97 -0.18 16.99 -7.52
C TYR A 97 0.74 17.53 -8.61
N LYS A 98 1.54 18.53 -8.25
CA LYS A 98 2.50 19.13 -9.17
C LYS A 98 3.91 18.65 -8.86
N ASP A 99 4.56 18.06 -9.84
CA ASP A 99 5.94 17.59 -9.71
C ASP A 99 6.75 18.08 -10.90
N LYS A 100 7.83 18.82 -10.62
CA LYS A 100 8.73 19.38 -11.64
C LYS A 100 8.00 20.16 -12.73
N GLY A 101 6.98 20.92 -12.32
CA GLY A 101 6.18 21.75 -13.22
C GLY A 101 5.08 21.02 -13.97
N ILE A 102 4.94 19.72 -13.80
CA ILE A 102 3.92 18.90 -14.46
C ILE A 102 2.81 18.59 -13.47
N ASN A 103 1.54 18.73 -13.92
CA ASN A 103 0.38 18.42 -13.11
C ASN A 103 0.00 16.95 -13.27
N TYR A 104 -0.21 16.28 -12.15
CA TYR A 104 -0.62 14.88 -12.09
C TYR A 104 -1.85 14.75 -11.20
N LEU A 105 -2.57 13.66 -11.33
CA LEU A 105 -3.51 13.23 -10.29
C LEU A 105 -2.70 12.54 -9.20
N TRP A 106 -2.96 12.91 -7.95
CA TRP A 106 -2.22 12.38 -6.81
C TRP A 106 -2.24 10.84 -6.76
N TYR A 107 -3.43 10.25 -6.97
CA TYR A 107 -3.56 8.79 -6.91
C TYR A 107 -2.85 8.09 -8.07
N ASP A 108 -2.68 8.75 -9.22
CA ASP A 108 -1.90 8.18 -10.32
C ASP A 108 -0.42 8.10 -9.94
N LYS A 109 0.12 9.13 -9.29
CA LYS A 109 1.51 9.13 -8.82
C LYS A 109 1.73 8.06 -7.77
N VAL A 110 0.78 7.89 -6.85
CA VAL A 110 0.84 6.83 -5.84
C VAL A 110 0.84 5.46 -6.50
N THR A 111 -0.04 5.24 -7.47
CA THR A 111 -0.13 3.97 -8.18
C THR A 111 1.18 3.64 -8.91
N CYS A 112 1.79 4.63 -9.56
CA CYS A 112 3.08 4.45 -10.22
C CYS A 112 4.16 4.03 -9.23
N GLU A 113 4.20 4.64 -8.05
CA GLU A 113 5.19 4.29 -7.03
C GLU A 113 4.95 2.92 -6.42
N LEU A 114 3.69 2.56 -6.18
CA LEU A 114 3.37 1.21 -5.72
C LEU A 114 3.79 0.15 -6.74
N ASP A 115 3.56 0.43 -8.02
CA ASP A 115 3.99 -0.46 -9.10
C ASP A 115 5.52 -0.58 -9.12
N ASN A 116 6.25 0.53 -8.97
CA ASN A 116 7.71 0.52 -8.92
C ASN A 116 8.26 -0.28 -7.72
N ILE A 117 7.59 -0.21 -6.58
CA ILE A 117 8.05 -0.89 -5.36
C ILE A 117 7.79 -2.39 -5.44
N PHE A 118 6.61 -2.79 -5.90
CA PHE A 118 6.16 -4.17 -5.77
C PHE A 118 6.23 -4.99 -7.06
N SER A 119 6.11 -4.36 -8.22
CA SER A 119 6.01 -5.08 -9.49
C SER A 119 7.31 -5.79 -9.83
N GLU A 120 7.21 -7.05 -10.23
CA GLU A 120 8.33 -7.91 -10.62
C GLU A 120 9.39 -8.12 -9.53
N LYS A 121 9.04 -7.83 -8.28
CA LYS A 121 9.95 -7.99 -7.13
C LYS A 121 9.40 -9.01 -6.15
N ASN A 122 10.33 -9.71 -5.49
CA ASN A 122 9.99 -10.73 -4.48
C ASN A 122 10.13 -10.14 -3.08
N ILE A 123 9.35 -9.10 -2.79
CA ILE A 123 9.44 -8.39 -1.50
C ILE A 123 8.94 -9.26 -0.35
N LEU A 124 7.88 -10.04 -0.59
CA LEU A 124 7.28 -10.88 0.45
C LEU A 124 7.97 -12.23 0.63
N GLY A 125 8.91 -12.57 -0.27
CA GLY A 125 9.62 -13.83 -0.18
C GLY A 125 8.86 -15.05 -0.71
N VAL A 126 7.72 -14.84 -1.38
CA VAL A 126 6.88 -15.93 -1.89
C VAL A 126 6.76 -15.92 -3.41
N GLY A 127 7.60 -15.15 -4.08
CA GLY A 127 7.60 -15.01 -5.53
C GLY A 127 7.47 -13.57 -5.96
N LYS A 128 7.54 -13.34 -7.26
CA LYS A 128 7.42 -11.99 -7.81
C LYS A 128 5.97 -11.55 -7.81
N THR A 129 5.76 -10.25 -7.59
CA THR A 129 4.45 -9.64 -7.70
C THR A 129 4.30 -8.96 -9.05
N TYR A 130 3.07 -8.92 -9.55
CA TYR A 130 2.73 -8.31 -10.83
C TYR A 130 1.48 -7.47 -10.68
N LEU A 131 1.42 -6.36 -11.43
CA LEU A 131 0.19 -5.57 -11.52
C LEU A 131 -0.85 -6.36 -12.31
N VAL A 132 -1.99 -6.64 -11.68
CA VAL A 132 -3.09 -7.36 -12.32
C VAL A 132 -4.10 -6.37 -12.90
N SER A 133 -4.46 -5.35 -12.14
CA SER A 133 -5.42 -4.34 -12.60
C SER A 133 -5.24 -3.04 -11.83
N ASN A 134 -5.68 -1.96 -12.46
CA ASN A 134 -5.71 -0.63 -11.86
C ASN A 134 -7.04 -0.01 -12.26
N VAL A 135 -7.99 -0.02 -11.33
CA VAL A 135 -9.37 0.39 -11.59
C VAL A 135 -9.72 1.59 -10.69
N PRO A 136 -10.00 2.76 -11.27
CA PRO A 136 -10.50 3.89 -10.48
C PRO A 136 -11.94 3.66 -10.04
N TYR A 137 -12.29 4.22 -8.92
CA TYR A 137 -13.66 4.25 -8.44
C TYR A 137 -14.43 5.41 -9.05
#